data_e7e87fcbcef72279050844cc925ec8b2
#
_entry.id   e7e87fcbcef72279050844cc925ec8b2
#
_cell.length_a   1.000
_cell.length_b   1.000
_cell.length_c   1.000
_cell.angle_alpha   90.00
_cell.angle_beta   90.00
_cell.angle_gamma   90.00
#
_symmetry.space_group_name_H-M   'P 1'
#
loop_
_entity.id
_entity.type
_entity.pdbx_description
1 polymer ?
#
loop_
_entity_poly.entity_id
_entity_poly.type
_entity_poly.pdbx_seq_one_letter_code
_entity_poly.pdbx_strand_id
1 'polypeptide(L)'
;MASEFFPAGVLNVITGDRDTGRALVSHPTPQLVAITGSVRAGIEVAVSAAKDLKRAHLELGGKAPVVIFDDADIAAAAEGIATAGYFNAGQDCTAATRVLAAPGVHDEFVAALAEQARSTRTGPPSDEDVLYGPLNNAPTNWREYPVSWTGSPTTRP
;
A
#
# COMPACT_ATOMS: atom_id res chain seq x y z
N MET A 1 -9.60 -1.15 -28.74
CA MET A 1 -10.46 -0.59 -27.66
C MET A 1 -10.22 0.91 -27.43
N ALA A 2 -9.13 1.38 -26.85
CA ALA A 2 -8.95 2.85 -26.64
C ALA A 2 -8.94 3.64 -27.96
N SER A 3 -8.35 3.09 -29.03
CA SER A 3 -8.32 3.70 -30.38
C SER A 3 -9.69 3.89 -31.05
N GLU A 4 -10.73 3.28 -30.52
CA GLU A 4 -12.11 3.45 -31.01
C GLU A 4 -12.76 4.71 -30.42
N PHE A 5 -12.23 5.20 -29.28
CA PHE A 5 -12.80 6.31 -28.53
C PHE A 5 -11.93 7.57 -28.58
N PHE A 6 -10.62 7.43 -28.83
CA PHE A 6 -9.67 8.54 -28.81
C PHE A 6 -8.98 8.72 -30.18
N PRO A 7 -8.80 9.95 -30.62
CA PRO A 7 -7.94 10.22 -31.78
C PRO A 7 -6.51 9.69 -31.56
N ALA A 8 -5.81 9.39 -32.66
CA ALA A 8 -4.45 8.94 -32.61
C ALA A 8 -3.56 9.95 -31.87
N GLY A 9 -2.69 9.44 -30.97
CA GLY A 9 -1.77 10.25 -30.18
C GLY A 9 -2.32 10.78 -28.85
N VAL A 10 -3.65 10.64 -28.58
CA VAL A 10 -4.23 11.06 -27.28
C VAL A 10 -3.84 10.10 -26.16
N LEU A 11 -3.82 8.80 -26.44
CA LEU A 11 -3.38 7.78 -25.49
C LEU A 11 -2.21 7.01 -26.10
N ASN A 12 -1.08 7.01 -25.43
CA ASN A 12 0.11 6.29 -25.85
C ASN A 12 0.55 5.38 -24.68
N VAL A 13 0.77 4.10 -24.96
CA VAL A 13 1.26 3.12 -23.99
C VAL A 13 2.67 2.70 -24.36
N ILE A 14 3.61 2.95 -23.46
CA ILE A 14 5.01 2.57 -23.61
C ILE A 14 5.31 1.52 -22.55
N THR A 15 5.72 0.34 -22.97
CA THR A 15 6.12 -0.74 -22.08
C THR A 15 7.63 -0.68 -21.83
N GLY A 16 8.05 -1.07 -20.63
CA GLY A 16 9.46 -1.10 -20.25
C GLY A 16 9.63 -1.20 -18.75
N ASP A 17 10.85 -1.07 -18.32
CA ASP A 17 11.26 -1.13 -16.94
C ASP A 17 11.43 0.27 -16.31
N ARG A 18 12.17 0.33 -15.22
CA ARG A 18 12.49 1.57 -14.49
C ARG A 18 13.17 2.63 -15.38
N ASP A 19 14.05 2.22 -16.29
CA ASP A 19 14.80 3.18 -17.12
C ASP A 19 13.91 3.82 -18.15
N THR A 20 12.93 3.08 -18.69
CA THR A 20 11.87 3.64 -19.56
C THR A 20 11.05 4.70 -18.81
N GLY A 21 10.65 4.41 -17.56
CA GLY A 21 9.95 5.38 -16.70
C GLY A 21 10.79 6.63 -16.42
N ARG A 22 12.08 6.46 -16.12
CA ARG A 22 13.00 7.58 -15.91
C ARG A 22 13.15 8.45 -17.15
N ALA A 23 13.30 7.83 -18.33
CA ALA A 23 13.38 8.55 -19.59
C ALA A 23 12.13 9.40 -19.85
N LEU A 24 10.93 8.84 -19.59
CA LEU A 24 9.68 9.56 -19.74
C LEU A 24 9.58 10.76 -18.77
N VAL A 25 9.88 10.54 -17.50
CA VAL A 25 9.78 11.59 -16.46
C VAL A 25 10.79 12.72 -16.69
N SER A 26 12.00 12.39 -17.16
CA SER A 26 13.06 13.38 -17.41
C SER A 26 12.93 14.08 -18.77
N HIS A 27 12.09 13.58 -19.68
CA HIS A 27 11.91 14.20 -20.99
C HIS A 27 11.27 15.59 -20.87
N PRO A 28 11.71 16.62 -21.59
CA PRO A 28 11.21 18.00 -21.44
C PRO A 28 9.74 18.20 -21.83
N THR A 29 9.18 17.32 -22.68
CA THR A 29 7.82 17.48 -23.22
C THR A 29 6.69 17.30 -22.18
N PRO A 30 6.70 16.31 -21.27
CA PRO A 30 5.64 16.18 -20.27
C PRO A 30 5.60 17.39 -19.34
N GLN A 31 4.41 17.98 -19.17
CA GLN A 31 4.17 19.11 -18.26
C GLN A 31 3.68 18.66 -16.89
N LEU A 32 3.12 17.46 -16.83
CA LEU A 32 2.69 16.79 -15.59
C LEU A 32 3.16 15.35 -15.64
N VAL A 33 3.70 14.88 -14.54
CA VAL A 33 4.09 13.49 -14.33
C VAL A 33 3.37 12.93 -13.10
N ALA A 34 2.93 11.69 -13.18
CA ALA A 34 2.27 11.01 -12.08
C ALA A 34 2.91 9.65 -11.82
N ILE A 35 2.93 9.24 -10.56
CA ILE A 35 3.38 7.92 -10.16
C ILE A 35 2.55 7.38 -9.00
N THR A 36 2.19 6.10 -9.08
CA THR A 36 1.76 5.30 -7.94
C THR A 36 2.89 4.31 -7.64
N GLY A 37 3.45 4.35 -6.43
CA GLY A 37 4.58 3.49 -6.11
C GLY A 37 5.20 3.74 -4.73
N SER A 38 6.46 3.36 -4.57
CA SER A 38 7.17 3.56 -3.30
C SER A 38 7.54 5.02 -3.05
N VAL A 39 7.69 5.41 -1.78
CA VAL A 39 8.18 6.74 -1.39
C VAL A 39 9.50 7.08 -2.09
N ARG A 40 10.42 6.10 -2.20
CA ARG A 40 11.68 6.29 -2.93
C ARG A 40 11.47 6.66 -4.39
N ALA A 41 10.58 5.95 -5.08
CA ALA A 41 10.26 6.26 -6.48
C ALA A 41 9.57 7.62 -6.62
N GLY A 42 8.68 7.97 -5.70
CA GLY A 42 8.04 9.29 -5.65
C GLY A 42 9.05 10.43 -5.48
N ILE A 43 10.05 10.26 -4.64
CA ILE A 43 11.14 11.24 -4.47
C ILE A 43 11.93 11.39 -5.77
N GLU A 44 12.30 10.30 -6.45
CA GLU A 44 13.01 10.34 -7.74
C GLU A 44 12.19 11.12 -8.79
N VAL A 45 10.88 10.87 -8.87
CA VAL A 45 9.97 11.57 -9.80
C VAL A 45 9.86 13.04 -9.45
N ALA A 46 9.66 13.39 -8.17
CA ALA A 46 9.54 14.77 -7.71
C ALA A 46 10.81 15.58 -8.02
N VAL A 47 11.98 15.02 -7.73
CA VAL A 47 13.28 15.66 -8.02
C VAL A 47 13.47 15.87 -9.53
N SER A 48 13.10 14.88 -10.35
CA SER A 48 13.19 15.00 -11.80
C SER A 48 12.22 16.05 -12.33
N ALA A 49 10.99 16.05 -11.87
CA ALA A 49 9.96 17.04 -12.26
C ALA A 49 10.36 18.49 -11.91
N ALA A 50 10.98 18.69 -10.76
CA ALA A 50 11.39 20.02 -10.30
C ALA A 50 12.41 20.68 -11.23
N LYS A 51 13.24 19.94 -11.94
CA LYS A 51 14.26 20.48 -12.87
C LYS A 51 13.64 21.32 -13.99
N ASP A 52 12.46 20.94 -14.45
CA ASP A 52 11.75 21.58 -15.55
C ASP A 52 10.43 22.23 -15.09
N LEU A 53 10.23 22.40 -13.75
CA LEU A 53 9.02 22.93 -13.15
C LEU A 53 7.73 22.18 -13.56
N LYS A 54 7.83 20.88 -13.81
CA LYS A 54 6.68 20.02 -14.11
C LYS A 54 5.82 19.85 -12.86
N ARG A 55 4.52 19.70 -13.05
CA ARG A 55 3.65 19.25 -11.96
C ARG A 55 3.93 17.77 -11.66
N ALA A 56 3.92 17.40 -10.40
CA ALA A 56 4.04 16.01 -9.98
C ALA A 56 2.81 15.60 -9.16
N HIS A 57 2.19 14.47 -9.53
CA HIS A 57 1.14 13.81 -8.76
C HIS A 57 1.72 12.51 -8.18
N LEU A 58 1.74 12.39 -6.86
CA LEU A 58 2.44 11.32 -6.16
C LEU A 58 1.46 10.55 -5.29
N GLU A 59 1.18 9.29 -5.66
CA GLU A 59 0.42 8.33 -4.89
C GLU A 59 1.38 7.29 -4.31
N LEU A 60 1.67 7.40 -3.03
CA LEU A 60 2.76 6.68 -2.39
C LEU A 60 2.26 5.80 -1.25
N GLY A 61 3.06 4.83 -0.86
CA GLY A 61 2.77 3.98 0.28
C GLY A 61 2.79 4.74 1.61
N GLY A 62 2.16 4.16 2.60
CA GLY A 62 2.04 4.71 3.94
C GLY A 62 1.77 3.65 5.00
N LYS A 63 1.40 4.12 6.20
CA LYS A 63 0.90 3.33 7.32
C LYS A 63 -0.36 4.00 7.83
N ALA A 64 -1.47 3.74 7.12
CA ALA A 64 -2.75 4.35 7.43
C ALA A 64 -3.17 4.03 8.87
N PRO A 65 -3.44 5.04 9.71
CA PRO A 65 -3.86 4.82 11.09
C PRO A 65 -5.34 4.44 11.16
N VAL A 66 -5.64 3.49 12.02
CA VAL A 66 -7.00 3.20 12.48
C VAL A 66 -7.06 3.51 13.96
N VAL A 67 -8.06 4.24 14.40
CA VAL A 67 -8.24 4.62 15.82
C VAL A 67 -9.48 3.91 16.34
N ILE A 68 -9.34 3.20 17.46
CA ILE A 68 -10.42 2.45 18.13
C ILE A 68 -10.62 3.05 19.51
N PHE A 69 -11.81 3.59 19.73
CA PHE A 69 -12.24 4.12 21.02
C PHE A 69 -12.95 3.06 21.86
N ASP A 70 -13.15 3.35 23.15
CA ASP A 70 -13.71 2.41 24.12
C ASP A 70 -15.16 1.98 23.83
N ASP A 71 -15.90 2.72 23.03
CA ASP A 71 -17.27 2.45 22.60
C ASP A 71 -17.37 1.73 21.24
N ALA A 72 -16.25 1.30 20.66
CA ALA A 72 -16.24 0.60 19.39
C ALA A 72 -16.76 -0.85 19.51
N ASP A 73 -17.44 -1.34 18.48
CA ASP A 73 -17.70 -2.77 18.32
C ASP A 73 -16.38 -3.48 17.95
N ILE A 74 -15.80 -4.17 18.91
CA ILE A 74 -14.47 -4.78 18.77
C ILE A 74 -14.45 -5.93 17.76
N ALA A 75 -15.51 -6.73 17.68
CA ALA A 75 -15.59 -7.83 16.73
C ALA A 75 -15.65 -7.30 15.28
N ALA A 76 -16.54 -6.35 15.02
CA ALA A 76 -16.65 -5.71 13.72
C ALA A 76 -15.38 -4.93 13.34
N ALA A 77 -14.75 -4.26 14.31
CA ALA A 77 -13.49 -3.56 14.09
C ALA A 77 -12.36 -4.53 13.71
N ALA A 78 -12.21 -5.66 14.40
CA ALA A 78 -11.19 -6.65 14.11
C ALA A 78 -11.37 -7.27 12.71
N GLU A 79 -12.60 -7.62 12.33
CA GLU A 79 -12.92 -8.15 11.01
C GLU A 79 -12.62 -7.13 9.89
N GLY A 80 -13.11 -5.89 10.05
CA GLY A 80 -12.91 -4.83 9.08
C GLY A 80 -11.45 -4.44 8.92
N ILE A 81 -10.68 -4.39 10.01
CA ILE A 81 -9.25 -4.09 9.99
C ILE A 81 -8.44 -5.23 9.37
N ALA A 82 -8.77 -6.49 9.67
CA ALA A 82 -8.13 -7.63 9.03
C ALA A 82 -8.36 -7.61 7.51
N THR A 83 -9.60 -7.39 7.09
CA THR A 83 -9.94 -7.27 5.67
C THR A 83 -9.17 -6.13 5.00
N ALA A 84 -9.19 -4.93 5.56
CA ALA A 84 -8.52 -3.76 5.01
C ALA A 84 -6.98 -3.86 5.08
N GLY A 85 -6.45 -4.56 6.08
CA GLY A 85 -5.00 -4.74 6.26
C GLY A 85 -4.40 -5.83 5.38
N TYR A 86 -5.18 -6.87 5.05
CA TYR A 86 -4.72 -8.04 4.28
C TYR A 86 -5.15 -8.01 2.81
N PHE A 87 -5.99 -7.05 2.44
CA PHE A 87 -6.41 -6.86 1.05
C PHE A 87 -5.20 -6.87 0.10
N ASN A 88 -5.35 -7.55 -1.03
CA ASN A 88 -4.29 -7.70 -2.04
C ASN A 88 -2.94 -8.20 -1.43
N ALA A 89 -3.01 -9.12 -0.46
CA ALA A 89 -1.86 -9.61 0.30
C ALA A 89 -1.07 -8.51 1.03
N GLY A 90 -1.75 -7.45 1.49
CA GLY A 90 -1.14 -6.29 2.16
C GLY A 90 -0.44 -5.30 1.23
N GLN A 91 -0.54 -5.48 -0.08
CA GLN A 91 0.06 -4.61 -1.10
C GLN A 91 -0.90 -3.48 -1.48
N ASP A 92 -1.26 -2.65 -0.51
CA ASP A 92 -2.18 -1.53 -0.65
C ASP A 92 -1.61 -0.30 0.07
N CYS A 93 -1.61 0.84 -0.61
CA CYS A 93 -1.13 2.12 -0.05
C CYS A 93 -2.02 2.63 1.09
N THR A 94 -3.28 2.20 1.14
CA THR A 94 -4.27 2.58 2.17
C THR A 94 -4.52 1.50 3.21
N ALA A 95 -3.76 0.39 3.18
CA ALA A 95 -3.94 -0.73 4.10
C ALA A 95 -3.98 -0.28 5.57
N ALA A 96 -4.90 -0.85 6.35
CA ALA A 96 -5.09 -0.60 7.77
C ALA A 96 -3.96 -1.28 8.59
N THR A 97 -2.75 -0.76 8.50
CA THR A 97 -1.53 -1.42 9.01
C THR A 97 -1.00 -0.84 10.31
N ARG A 98 -1.64 0.19 10.85
CA ARG A 98 -1.30 0.79 12.14
C ARG A 98 -2.56 1.05 12.95
N VAL A 99 -2.76 0.27 14.00
CA VAL A 99 -3.94 0.41 14.86
C VAL A 99 -3.56 1.05 16.19
N LEU A 100 -4.35 2.04 16.59
CA LEU A 100 -4.26 2.77 17.85
C LEU A 100 -5.54 2.48 18.63
N ALA A 101 -5.49 1.52 19.53
CA ALA A 101 -6.62 1.16 20.38
C ALA A 101 -6.52 1.88 21.73
N ALA A 102 -7.66 2.37 22.22
CA ALA A 102 -7.75 2.90 23.58
C ALA A 102 -7.39 1.82 24.61
N PRO A 103 -6.80 2.19 25.76
CA PRO A 103 -6.34 1.21 26.75
C PRO A 103 -7.43 0.23 27.22
N GLY A 104 -8.68 0.68 27.32
CA GLY A 104 -9.80 -0.13 27.82
C GLY A 104 -10.19 -1.28 26.89
N VAL A 105 -9.91 -1.17 25.59
CA VAL A 105 -10.30 -2.18 24.57
C VAL A 105 -9.09 -2.85 23.90
N HIS A 106 -7.88 -2.45 24.26
CA HIS A 106 -6.66 -2.91 23.61
C HIS A 106 -6.51 -4.43 23.61
N ASP A 107 -6.60 -5.07 24.76
CA ASP A 107 -6.32 -6.51 24.90
C ASP A 107 -7.41 -7.36 24.22
N GLU A 108 -8.67 -6.95 24.34
CA GLU A 108 -9.78 -7.58 23.64
C GLU A 108 -9.63 -7.46 22.13
N PHE A 109 -9.31 -6.27 21.66
CA PHE A 109 -9.07 -6.04 20.23
C PHE A 109 -7.89 -6.86 19.70
N VAL A 110 -6.77 -6.91 20.41
CA VAL A 110 -5.61 -7.72 20.01
C VAL A 110 -5.95 -9.20 19.91
N ALA A 111 -6.74 -9.72 20.87
CA ALA A 111 -7.20 -11.11 20.83
C ALA A 111 -8.09 -11.38 19.61
N ALA A 112 -9.05 -10.50 19.34
CA ALA A 112 -9.97 -10.62 18.22
C ALA A 112 -9.23 -10.51 16.86
N LEU A 113 -8.32 -9.56 16.71
CA LEU A 113 -7.52 -9.41 15.49
C LEU A 113 -6.57 -10.60 15.27
N ALA A 114 -6.00 -11.15 16.33
CA ALA A 114 -5.15 -12.35 16.24
C ALA A 114 -5.94 -13.56 15.73
N GLU A 115 -7.21 -13.69 16.08
CA GLU A 115 -8.07 -14.76 15.56
C GLU A 115 -8.39 -14.55 14.09
N GLN A 116 -8.70 -13.32 13.66
CA GLN A 116 -8.85 -12.99 12.24
C GLN A 116 -7.57 -13.32 11.44
N ALA A 117 -6.41 -13.01 11.99
CA ALA A 117 -5.13 -13.33 11.35
C ALA A 117 -4.90 -14.85 11.20
N ARG A 118 -5.27 -15.65 12.22
CA ARG A 118 -5.13 -17.13 12.16
C ARG A 118 -6.09 -17.77 11.15
N SER A 119 -7.30 -17.21 11.02
CA SER A 119 -8.30 -17.72 10.08
C SER A 119 -8.04 -17.31 8.63
N THR A 120 -7.19 -16.30 8.41
CA THR A 120 -6.86 -15.80 7.07
C THR A 120 -6.06 -16.84 6.29
N ARG A 121 -6.61 -17.25 5.14
CA ARG A 121 -5.98 -18.17 4.22
C ARG A 121 -5.43 -17.45 3.00
N THR A 122 -4.25 -17.88 2.56
CA THR A 122 -3.63 -17.43 1.30
C THR A 122 -3.41 -18.61 0.37
N GLY A 123 -3.51 -18.40 -0.93
CA GLY A 123 -3.34 -19.46 -1.91
C GLY A 123 -3.32 -18.97 -3.34
N PRO A 124 -3.28 -19.90 -4.32
CA PRO A 124 -3.28 -19.52 -5.73
C PRO A 124 -4.62 -18.88 -6.13
N PRO A 125 -4.62 -17.98 -7.13
CA PRO A 125 -5.85 -17.32 -7.62
C PRO A 125 -6.92 -18.27 -8.19
N SER A 126 -6.56 -19.52 -8.45
CA SER A 126 -7.48 -20.56 -8.91
C SER A 126 -8.24 -21.28 -7.78
N ASP A 127 -7.91 -20.99 -6.52
CA ASP A 127 -8.60 -21.53 -5.35
C ASP A 127 -9.70 -20.55 -4.92
N GLU A 128 -10.96 -20.91 -5.19
CA GLU A 128 -12.14 -20.08 -4.91
C GLU A 128 -12.41 -19.88 -3.40
N ASP A 129 -11.84 -20.76 -2.55
CA ASP A 129 -11.97 -20.68 -1.09
C ASP A 129 -10.94 -19.74 -0.45
N VAL A 130 -10.08 -19.11 -1.25
CA VAL A 130 -9.01 -18.22 -0.78
C VAL A 130 -9.25 -16.79 -1.24
N LEU A 131 -9.38 -15.89 -0.26
CA LEU A 131 -9.61 -14.48 -0.54
C LEU A 131 -8.33 -13.74 -0.96
N TYR A 132 -7.16 -14.20 -0.49
CA TYR A 132 -5.89 -13.49 -0.67
C TYR A 132 -4.87 -14.32 -1.45
N GLY A 133 -4.37 -13.74 -2.55
CA GLY A 133 -3.33 -14.33 -3.36
C GLY A 133 -1.93 -14.28 -2.69
N PRO A 134 -0.92 -14.87 -3.34
CA PRO A 134 0.47 -14.77 -2.89
C PRO A 134 1.02 -13.35 -3.12
N LEU A 135 2.13 -13.04 -2.45
CA LEU A 135 2.92 -11.86 -2.76
C LEU A 135 3.43 -11.91 -4.21
N ASN A 136 3.44 -10.76 -4.86
CA ASN A 136 3.87 -10.63 -6.27
C ASN A 136 5.36 -10.95 -6.48
N ASN A 137 6.19 -10.75 -5.46
CA ASN A 137 7.64 -11.00 -5.52
C ASN A 137 8.05 -12.10 -4.55
N ALA A 138 9.05 -12.89 -4.94
CA ALA A 138 9.70 -13.80 -4.00
C ALA A 138 10.26 -13.01 -2.80
N PRO A 139 10.30 -13.60 -1.60
CA PRO A 139 10.64 -12.90 -0.36
C PRO A 139 12.13 -12.54 -0.23
N THR A 140 12.78 -12.13 -1.30
CA THR A 140 14.18 -11.68 -1.29
C THR A 140 14.41 -10.44 -0.45
N ASN A 141 13.34 -9.70 -0.14
CA ASN A 141 13.44 -8.42 0.57
C ASN A 141 13.04 -8.48 2.06
N TRP A 142 12.71 -9.65 2.59
CA TRP A 142 12.42 -9.78 4.03
C TRP A 142 13.59 -9.35 4.93
N ARG A 143 14.81 -9.43 4.42
CA ARG A 143 16.01 -9.03 5.15
C ARG A 143 16.28 -7.53 5.11
N GLU A 144 15.71 -6.81 4.16
CA GLU A 144 15.88 -5.37 4.02
C GLU A 144 14.85 -4.56 4.83
N TYR A 145 13.76 -5.19 5.24
CA TYR A 145 12.76 -4.61 6.13
C TYR A 145 12.65 -5.50 7.38
N PRO A 146 13.56 -5.34 8.35
CA PRO A 146 13.36 -6.02 9.61
C PRO A 146 12.01 -5.56 10.17
N VAL A 147 11.08 -6.48 10.30
CA VAL A 147 9.86 -6.26 11.07
C VAL A 147 10.32 -6.08 12.51
N SER A 148 10.57 -4.85 12.89
CA SER A 148 10.80 -4.53 14.28
C SER A 148 9.46 -4.59 14.97
N TRP A 149 9.12 -5.73 15.52
CA TRP A 149 8.12 -5.87 16.57
C TRP A 149 8.68 -5.16 17.81
N THR A 150 8.57 -3.86 17.86
CA THR A 150 8.75 -3.13 19.11
C THR A 150 7.42 -3.07 19.82
N GLY A 151 6.91 -4.23 20.23
CA GLY A 151 5.90 -4.33 21.27
C GLY A 151 6.57 -4.04 22.61
N SER A 152 6.77 -2.80 22.93
CA SER A 152 6.98 -2.35 24.29
C SER A 152 6.03 -1.19 24.57
N PRO A 153 5.07 -1.36 25.46
CA PRO A 153 4.20 -0.27 25.91
C PRO A 153 4.89 0.53 27.00
N THR A 154 6.07 1.06 26.77
CA THR A 154 6.71 1.94 27.74
C THR A 154 7.38 3.09 27.04
N THR A 155 6.72 4.24 27.16
CA THR A 155 7.34 5.55 27.32
C THR A 155 8.28 6.04 26.21
N ARG A 156 7.76 6.97 25.42
CA ARG A 156 8.59 8.10 25.08
C ARG A 156 7.88 9.40 25.45
N PRO A 157 8.63 10.33 26.03
CA PRO A 157 8.12 11.62 26.45
C PRO A 157 7.67 12.46 25.25
#